data_ed1d3fbadbf296d9421531ace73a98c0
#
_entry.id   ed1d3fbadbf296d9421531ace73a98c0
#
_cell.length_a   1.000
_cell.length_b   1.000
_cell.length_c   1.000
_cell.angle_alpha   90.00
_cell.angle_beta   90.00
_cell.angle_gamma   90.00
#
_symmetry.space_group_name_H-M   'P 1'
#
loop_
_entity.id
_entity.type
_entity.pdbx_description
1 polymer ?
#
loop_
_entity_poly.entity_id
_entity_poly.type
_entity_poly.pdbx_seq_one_letter_code
_entity_poly.pdbx_strand_id
1 'polypeptide(L)'
;MTTWNAVVLAGDRGDSDPVAKAANVSGKAAAKLQNITLIERVLSALHQSNSIDKIFVVGPSQQCIDNNSEVHDVLEKYNVDIIKPAKGPSASAMRGVLASARYPTLVVTCDLPLLNPVMIDDYCQQVINVKADFVVGAIDYVLIGESVSALKKTKYKFNGQAVCFANLFAVMNPQGIKAIEYWQDVEESRKRPIELIRKIDWMSILSYKLGRLSLHQVANKLSEKVGAKLVIEDFSVPELAIDVDSAHDYEVLCDYLK
;
A
#
# COMPACT_ATOMS: atom_id res chain seq x y z
N MET A 1 9.14 -8.01 -21.72
CA MET A 1 8.86 -7.97 -20.28
C MET A 1 7.35 -7.83 -20.11
N THR A 2 6.76 -8.44 -19.09
CA THR A 2 5.34 -8.25 -18.78
C THR A 2 5.17 -6.85 -18.21
N THR A 3 4.33 -6.02 -18.82
CA THR A 3 4.03 -4.68 -18.32
C THR A 3 2.80 -4.70 -17.42
N TRP A 4 2.83 -3.90 -16.36
CA TRP A 4 1.81 -3.79 -15.34
C TRP A 4 1.02 -2.49 -15.51
N ASN A 5 -0.25 -2.50 -15.12
CA ASN A 5 -0.93 -1.25 -14.78
C ASN A 5 -0.73 -0.97 -13.29
N ALA A 6 -0.67 0.31 -12.91
CA ALA A 6 -0.61 0.73 -11.53
C ALA A 6 -1.90 1.44 -11.11
N VAL A 7 -2.38 1.14 -9.91
CA VAL A 7 -3.51 1.81 -9.25
C VAL A 7 -2.98 2.52 -8.01
N VAL A 8 -2.98 3.84 -8.00
CA VAL A 8 -2.55 4.66 -6.88
C VAL A 8 -3.77 5.03 -6.03
N LEU A 9 -3.75 4.65 -4.76
CA LEU A 9 -4.79 5.03 -3.80
C LEU A 9 -4.43 6.38 -3.17
N ALA A 10 -5.07 7.44 -3.63
CA ALA A 10 -4.87 8.81 -3.17
C ALA A 10 -6.08 9.38 -2.42
N GLY A 11 -6.94 8.50 -1.90
CA GLY A 11 -8.06 8.91 -1.05
C GLY A 11 -7.59 9.57 0.24
N ASP A 12 -8.33 10.57 0.69
CA ASP A 12 -8.06 11.29 1.92
C ASP A 12 -9.23 11.20 2.91
N ARG A 13 -8.97 11.62 4.15
CA ARG A 13 -9.99 11.74 5.21
C ARG A 13 -10.51 13.17 5.33
N GLY A 14 -10.28 13.98 4.30
CA GLY A 14 -10.60 15.41 4.32
C GLY A 14 -9.90 16.13 5.47
N ASP A 15 -10.59 17.12 6.05
CA ASP A 15 -10.05 17.95 7.13
C ASP A 15 -9.69 17.19 8.42
N SER A 16 -10.04 15.91 8.53
CA SER A 16 -9.69 15.07 9.69
C SER A 16 -8.35 14.33 9.53
N ASP A 17 -7.73 14.38 8.35
CA ASP A 17 -6.46 13.69 8.10
C ASP A 17 -5.31 14.33 8.90
N PRO A 18 -4.58 13.57 9.75
CA PRO A 18 -3.54 14.13 10.61
C PRO A 18 -2.33 14.65 9.83
N VAL A 19 -2.02 14.07 8.67
CA VAL A 19 -0.92 14.51 7.80
C VAL A 19 -1.30 15.80 7.08
N ALA A 20 -2.52 15.87 6.54
CA ALA A 20 -3.03 17.08 5.89
C ALA A 20 -3.04 18.27 6.86
N LYS A 21 -3.45 18.03 8.13
CA LYS A 21 -3.40 19.05 9.19
C LYS A 21 -1.96 19.51 9.49
N ALA A 22 -1.04 18.56 9.66
CA ALA A 22 0.36 18.89 9.96
C ALA A 22 1.03 19.67 8.82
N ALA A 23 0.68 19.33 7.57
CA ALA A 23 1.19 19.99 6.37
C ALA A 23 0.40 21.27 5.99
N ASN A 24 -0.72 21.58 6.69
CA ASN A 24 -1.63 22.68 6.40
C ASN A 24 -2.17 22.67 4.96
N VAL A 25 -2.66 21.52 4.50
CA VAL A 25 -3.23 21.30 3.16
C VAL A 25 -4.60 20.63 3.25
N SER A 26 -5.40 20.67 2.18
CA SER A 26 -6.76 20.12 2.15
C SER A 26 -6.84 18.61 1.93
N GLY A 27 -5.71 17.90 1.78
CA GLY A 27 -5.67 16.45 1.62
C GLY A 27 -4.26 15.91 1.71
N LYS A 28 -4.11 14.68 2.18
CA LYS A 28 -2.81 14.02 2.39
C LYS A 28 -1.93 14.00 1.13
N ALA A 29 -2.53 13.79 -0.04
CA ALA A 29 -1.83 13.75 -1.32
C ALA A 29 -1.06 15.03 -1.64
N ALA A 30 -1.53 16.19 -1.14
CA ALA A 30 -0.92 17.51 -1.32
C ALA A 30 0.19 17.83 -0.30
N ALA A 31 0.36 17.01 0.75
CA ALA A 31 1.43 17.23 1.74
C ALA A 31 2.81 17.11 1.06
N LYS A 32 3.72 18.00 1.42
CA LYS A 32 5.05 18.10 0.77
C LYS A 32 6.16 17.62 1.67
N LEU A 33 7.09 16.87 1.09
CA LEU A 33 8.40 16.58 1.65
C LEU A 33 9.45 17.15 0.68
N GLN A 34 10.32 18.05 1.15
CA GLN A 34 11.29 18.77 0.30
C GLN A 34 10.65 19.45 -0.94
N ASN A 35 9.55 20.16 -0.74
CA ASN A 35 8.81 20.86 -1.79
C ASN A 35 8.16 19.97 -2.89
N ILE A 36 8.18 18.65 -2.75
CA ILE A 36 7.53 17.70 -3.66
C ILE A 36 6.33 17.08 -2.95
N THR A 37 5.16 17.10 -3.57
CA THR A 37 3.95 16.50 -2.99
C THR A 37 4.06 14.99 -2.86
N LEU A 38 3.38 14.38 -1.87
CA LEU A 38 3.39 12.93 -1.69
C LEU A 38 2.92 12.21 -2.95
N ILE A 39 1.86 12.72 -3.59
CA ILE A 39 1.35 12.12 -4.82
C ILE A 39 2.37 12.23 -5.97
N GLU A 40 3.09 13.34 -6.10
CA GLU A 40 4.09 13.51 -7.15
C GLU A 40 5.25 12.53 -6.99
N ARG A 41 5.71 12.29 -5.75
CA ARG A 41 6.77 11.31 -5.49
C ARG A 41 6.40 9.92 -6.00
N VAL A 42 5.20 9.46 -5.71
CA VAL A 42 4.73 8.13 -6.13
C VAL A 42 4.49 8.09 -7.65
N LEU A 43 3.84 9.12 -8.22
CA LEU A 43 3.59 9.15 -9.67
C LEU A 43 4.88 9.24 -10.47
N SER A 44 5.86 10.03 -9.99
CA SER A 44 7.19 10.11 -10.62
C SER A 44 7.91 8.76 -10.61
N ALA A 45 7.88 8.04 -9.49
CA ALA A 45 8.48 6.72 -9.38
C ALA A 45 7.82 5.70 -10.32
N LEU A 46 6.49 5.69 -10.39
CA LEU A 46 5.74 4.80 -11.27
C LEU A 46 5.97 5.13 -12.75
N HIS A 47 5.97 6.41 -13.11
CA HIS A 47 6.16 6.87 -14.50
C HIS A 47 7.56 6.54 -15.03
N GLN A 48 8.58 6.55 -14.16
CA GLN A 48 9.96 6.24 -14.52
C GLN A 48 10.29 4.74 -14.45
N SER A 49 9.40 3.91 -13.89
CA SER A 49 9.57 2.46 -13.85
C SER A 49 9.41 1.84 -15.23
N ASN A 50 10.28 0.88 -15.58
CA ASN A 50 10.18 0.12 -16.82
C ASN A 50 9.08 -0.95 -16.81
N SER A 51 8.56 -1.25 -15.63
CA SER A 51 7.53 -2.28 -15.45
C SER A 51 6.11 -1.73 -15.60
N ILE A 52 5.90 -0.42 -15.44
CA ILE A 52 4.56 0.20 -15.45
C ILE A 52 4.25 0.76 -16.84
N ASP A 53 3.06 0.41 -17.34
CA ASP A 53 2.53 0.86 -18.62
C ASP A 53 1.56 2.04 -18.45
N LYS A 54 0.55 1.85 -17.57
CA LYS A 54 -0.49 2.85 -17.35
C LYS A 54 -0.78 3.06 -15.86
N ILE A 55 -1.06 4.31 -15.48
CA ILE A 55 -1.32 4.70 -14.10
C ILE A 55 -2.78 5.17 -13.95
N PHE A 56 -3.48 4.58 -12.99
CA PHE A 56 -4.82 4.95 -12.55
C PHE A 56 -4.72 5.52 -11.14
N VAL A 57 -5.34 6.67 -10.90
CA VAL A 57 -5.34 7.31 -9.57
C VAL A 57 -6.75 7.33 -9.00
N VAL A 58 -6.96 6.66 -7.89
CA VAL A 58 -8.25 6.63 -7.18
C VAL A 58 -8.25 7.69 -6.08
N GLY A 59 -8.93 8.79 -6.32
CA GLY A 59 -8.79 10.07 -5.59
C GLY A 59 -7.73 10.95 -6.29
N PRO A 60 -7.23 12.00 -5.65
CA PRO A 60 -7.72 12.63 -4.41
C PRO A 60 -9.18 13.08 -4.48
N SER A 61 -9.74 13.55 -3.37
CA SER A 61 -11.06 14.18 -3.40
C SER A 61 -11.04 15.41 -4.31
N GLN A 62 -12.20 15.76 -4.92
CA GLN A 62 -12.31 16.95 -5.75
C GLN A 62 -11.90 18.20 -4.97
N GLN A 63 -12.27 18.29 -3.70
CA GLN A 63 -11.86 19.39 -2.84
C GLN A 63 -10.33 19.50 -2.70
N CYS A 64 -9.62 18.37 -2.61
CA CYS A 64 -8.15 18.38 -2.57
C CYS A 64 -7.56 18.91 -3.87
N ILE A 65 -8.11 18.51 -5.02
CA ILE A 65 -7.66 18.98 -6.35
C ILE A 65 -7.92 20.47 -6.51
N ASP A 66 -9.15 20.92 -6.21
CA ASP A 66 -9.56 22.31 -6.40
C ASP A 66 -8.79 23.30 -5.51
N ASN A 67 -8.42 22.87 -4.30
CA ASN A 67 -7.67 23.69 -3.34
C ASN A 67 -6.14 23.60 -3.47
N ASN A 68 -5.63 22.73 -4.35
CA ASN A 68 -4.18 22.56 -4.55
C ASN A 68 -3.86 22.46 -6.04
N SER A 69 -3.52 23.58 -6.67
CA SER A 69 -3.15 23.62 -8.11
C SER A 69 -2.01 22.65 -8.45
N GLU A 70 -1.04 22.51 -7.56
CA GLU A 70 0.08 21.57 -7.76
C GLU A 70 -0.38 20.11 -7.88
N VAL A 71 -1.40 19.68 -7.13
CA VAL A 71 -1.97 18.34 -7.28
C VAL A 71 -2.60 18.18 -8.65
N HIS A 72 -3.36 19.19 -9.09
CA HIS A 72 -3.94 19.23 -10.42
C HIS A 72 -2.86 19.13 -11.52
N ASP A 73 -1.83 19.99 -11.44
CA ASP A 73 -0.73 20.05 -12.41
C ASP A 73 0.05 18.71 -12.47
N VAL A 74 0.23 18.06 -11.32
CA VAL A 74 0.88 16.75 -11.23
C VAL A 74 0.05 15.66 -11.90
N LEU A 75 -1.27 15.63 -11.67
CA LEU A 75 -2.15 14.66 -12.31
C LEU A 75 -2.17 14.82 -13.85
N GLU A 76 -2.18 16.06 -14.34
CA GLU A 76 -2.07 16.35 -15.78
C GLU A 76 -0.68 15.97 -16.34
N LYS A 77 0.41 16.37 -15.65
CA LYS A 77 1.81 16.09 -16.03
C LYS A 77 2.06 14.61 -16.33
N TYR A 78 1.51 13.73 -15.48
CA TYR A 78 1.70 12.28 -15.62
C TYR A 78 0.60 11.59 -16.44
N ASN A 79 -0.36 12.35 -16.99
CA ASN A 79 -1.45 11.88 -17.85
C ASN A 79 -2.15 10.63 -17.28
N VAL A 80 -2.56 10.72 -16.02
CA VAL A 80 -3.17 9.60 -15.28
C VAL A 80 -4.68 9.55 -15.49
N ASP A 81 -5.27 8.35 -15.43
CA ASP A 81 -6.72 8.18 -15.39
C ASP A 81 -7.23 8.39 -13.95
N ILE A 82 -7.97 9.47 -13.73
CA ILE A 82 -8.52 9.81 -12.40
C ILE A 82 -9.84 9.06 -12.19
N ILE A 83 -9.94 8.35 -11.08
CA ILE A 83 -11.09 7.55 -10.67
C ILE A 83 -11.64 8.12 -9.36
N LYS A 84 -12.95 8.33 -9.30
CA LYS A 84 -13.61 8.78 -8.07
C LYS A 84 -13.44 7.73 -6.96
N PRO A 85 -12.97 8.11 -5.75
CA PRO A 85 -12.79 7.16 -4.66
C PRO A 85 -14.12 6.56 -4.19
N ALA A 86 -14.06 5.37 -3.62
CA ALA A 86 -15.18 4.71 -2.96
C ALA A 86 -15.12 4.93 -1.44
N LYS A 87 -16.04 4.33 -0.70
CA LYS A 87 -16.03 4.39 0.76
C LYS A 87 -14.97 3.41 1.30
N GLY A 88 -13.82 3.95 1.69
CA GLY A 88 -12.70 3.19 2.23
C GLY A 88 -11.65 2.77 1.18
N PRO A 89 -10.42 2.44 1.63
CA PRO A 89 -9.30 2.10 0.76
C PRO A 89 -9.53 0.81 -0.02
N SER A 90 -10.09 -0.23 0.56
CA SER A 90 -10.32 -1.50 -0.13
C SER A 90 -11.34 -1.37 -1.26
N ALA A 91 -12.46 -0.67 -1.02
CA ALA A 91 -13.46 -0.40 -2.06
C ALA A 91 -12.88 0.50 -3.17
N SER A 92 -11.99 1.43 -2.83
CA SER A 92 -11.26 2.26 -3.78
C SER A 92 -10.27 1.43 -4.61
N ALA A 93 -9.52 0.53 -3.98
CA ALA A 93 -8.62 -0.40 -4.67
C ALA A 93 -9.38 -1.28 -5.66
N MET A 94 -10.51 -1.86 -5.25
CA MET A 94 -11.39 -2.64 -6.12
C MET A 94 -11.80 -1.83 -7.36
N ARG A 95 -12.27 -0.60 -7.15
CA ARG A 95 -12.71 0.27 -8.25
C ARG A 95 -11.57 0.58 -9.21
N GLY A 96 -10.37 0.85 -8.70
CA GLY A 96 -9.17 1.10 -9.50
C GLY A 96 -8.75 -0.13 -10.31
N VAL A 97 -8.69 -1.31 -9.68
CA VAL A 97 -8.32 -2.56 -10.36
C VAL A 97 -9.33 -2.93 -11.44
N LEU A 98 -10.63 -2.78 -11.19
CA LEU A 98 -11.65 -3.02 -12.21
C LEU A 98 -11.55 -2.04 -13.39
N ALA A 99 -11.25 -0.77 -13.12
CA ALA A 99 -11.07 0.24 -14.15
C ALA A 99 -9.80 0.02 -14.97
N SER A 100 -8.74 -0.51 -14.37
CA SER A 100 -7.50 -0.85 -15.10
C SER A 100 -7.70 -1.94 -16.15
N ALA A 101 -8.70 -2.81 -15.96
CA ALA A 101 -9.14 -3.87 -16.88
C ALA A 101 -8.01 -4.78 -17.40
N ARG A 102 -6.88 -4.83 -16.69
CA ARG A 102 -5.67 -5.59 -17.08
C ARG A 102 -5.00 -6.22 -15.85
N TYR A 103 -4.34 -7.32 -16.07
CA TYR A 103 -3.53 -8.02 -15.07
C TYR A 103 -2.16 -8.38 -15.66
N PRO A 104 -1.09 -8.39 -14.84
CA PRO A 104 -1.09 -8.05 -13.43
C PRO A 104 -1.30 -6.53 -13.21
N THR A 105 -1.88 -6.16 -12.05
CA THR A 105 -2.06 -4.77 -11.61
C THR A 105 -1.36 -4.56 -10.27
N LEU A 106 -0.51 -3.54 -10.20
CA LEU A 106 0.10 -3.07 -8.96
C LEU A 106 -0.86 -2.09 -8.27
N VAL A 107 -1.17 -2.33 -7.01
CA VAL A 107 -1.91 -1.37 -6.16
C VAL A 107 -0.94 -0.78 -5.16
N VAL A 108 -0.87 0.54 -5.09
CA VAL A 108 0.06 1.28 -4.22
C VAL A 108 -0.67 2.48 -3.59
N THR A 109 -0.26 2.88 -2.39
CA THR A 109 -0.79 4.09 -1.74
C THR A 109 0.05 5.32 -2.10
N CYS A 110 -0.56 6.52 -2.16
CA CYS A 110 0.13 7.76 -2.53
C CYS A 110 1.06 8.31 -1.44
N ASP A 111 1.15 7.66 -0.31
CA ASP A 111 1.87 8.10 0.89
C ASP A 111 3.18 7.34 1.14
N LEU A 112 3.76 6.75 0.10
CA LEU A 112 5.07 6.10 0.11
C LEU A 112 6.15 7.06 -0.44
N PRO A 113 6.67 7.98 0.38
CA PRO A 113 7.53 9.06 -0.12
C PRO A 113 8.93 8.63 -0.55
N LEU A 114 9.36 7.44 -0.14
CA LEU A 114 10.69 6.89 -0.44
C LEU A 114 10.67 5.93 -1.63
N LEU A 115 9.50 5.67 -2.20
CA LEU A 115 9.36 4.80 -3.37
C LEU A 115 10.14 5.36 -4.56
N ASN A 116 10.88 4.51 -5.26
CA ASN A 116 11.63 4.87 -6.45
C ASN A 116 11.41 3.84 -7.59
N PRO A 117 11.80 4.16 -8.85
CA PRO A 117 11.55 3.28 -10.00
C PRO A 117 12.17 1.90 -9.88
N VAL A 118 13.38 1.80 -9.32
CA VAL A 118 14.10 0.53 -9.18
C VAL A 118 13.37 -0.40 -8.23
N MET A 119 12.88 0.13 -7.09
CA MET A 119 12.09 -0.65 -6.12
C MET A 119 10.81 -1.21 -6.76
N ILE A 120 10.17 -0.45 -7.64
CA ILE A 120 8.96 -0.88 -8.36
C ILE A 120 9.31 -2.00 -9.35
N ASP A 121 10.38 -1.82 -10.12
CA ASP A 121 10.83 -2.80 -11.10
C ASP A 121 11.24 -4.12 -10.41
N ASP A 122 12.00 -4.04 -9.32
CA ASP A 122 12.40 -5.20 -8.53
C ASP A 122 11.19 -5.92 -7.91
N TYR A 123 10.23 -5.17 -7.35
CA TYR A 123 8.98 -5.72 -6.84
C TYR A 123 8.22 -6.48 -7.93
N CYS A 124 7.99 -5.85 -9.08
CA CYS A 124 7.27 -6.45 -10.20
C CYS A 124 7.99 -7.70 -10.73
N GLN A 125 9.33 -7.66 -10.82
CA GLN A 125 10.15 -8.77 -11.29
C GLN A 125 10.12 -9.96 -10.32
N GLN A 126 10.19 -9.71 -9.01
CA GLN A 126 10.10 -10.76 -7.99
C GLN A 126 8.73 -11.40 -8.01
N VAL A 127 7.66 -10.61 -8.05
CA VAL A 127 6.28 -11.07 -7.92
C VAL A 127 5.77 -11.77 -9.18
N ILE A 128 6.22 -11.40 -10.39
CA ILE A 128 5.70 -11.98 -11.64
C ILE A 128 5.86 -13.51 -11.72
N ASN A 129 6.86 -14.05 -11.06
CA ASN A 129 7.14 -15.48 -11.03
C ASN A 129 6.42 -16.22 -9.89
N VAL A 130 5.75 -15.49 -8.99
CA VAL A 130 4.99 -16.08 -7.90
C VAL A 130 3.67 -16.63 -8.44
N LYS A 131 3.45 -17.92 -8.24
CA LYS A 131 2.18 -18.56 -8.63
C LYS A 131 1.09 -18.20 -7.60
N ALA A 132 0.52 -17.03 -7.71
CA ALA A 132 -0.51 -16.49 -6.83
C ALA A 132 -1.60 -15.76 -7.62
N ASP A 133 -2.75 -15.52 -6.98
CA ASP A 133 -3.80 -14.63 -7.48
C ASP A 133 -3.63 -13.22 -6.90
N PHE A 134 -3.10 -13.14 -5.67
CA PHE A 134 -2.84 -11.90 -4.95
C PHE A 134 -1.57 -12.02 -4.12
N VAL A 135 -0.69 -11.00 -4.16
CA VAL A 135 0.55 -10.97 -3.41
C VAL A 135 0.62 -9.76 -2.48
N VAL A 136 1.03 -10.01 -1.24
CA VAL A 136 1.31 -8.98 -0.22
C VAL A 136 2.80 -9.04 0.11
N GLY A 137 3.48 -7.89 0.12
CA GLY A 137 4.87 -7.82 0.56
C GLY A 137 4.96 -7.81 2.09
N ALA A 138 5.92 -8.55 2.64
CA ALA A 138 6.32 -8.49 4.04
C ALA A 138 7.78 -8.05 4.15
N ILE A 139 8.09 -7.21 5.14
CA ILE A 139 9.43 -6.70 5.41
C ILE A 139 9.79 -7.03 6.86
N ASP A 140 11.01 -7.53 7.08
CA ASP A 140 11.51 -7.71 8.44
C ASP A 140 11.49 -6.37 9.18
N TYR A 141 10.86 -6.35 10.34
CA TYR A 141 10.71 -5.12 11.12
C TYR A 141 12.04 -4.50 11.56
N VAL A 142 13.11 -5.31 11.65
CA VAL A 142 14.46 -4.84 11.98
C VAL A 142 14.96 -3.87 10.92
N LEU A 143 14.75 -4.17 9.64
CA LEU A 143 15.19 -3.33 8.52
C LEU A 143 14.55 -1.93 8.54
N ILE A 144 13.29 -1.83 8.99
CA ILE A 144 12.61 -0.53 9.11
C ILE A 144 13.28 0.35 10.17
N GLY A 145 13.65 -0.24 11.32
CA GLY A 145 14.36 0.48 12.38
C GLY A 145 15.78 0.88 11.97
N GLU A 146 16.42 0.15 11.08
CA GLU A 146 17.73 0.49 10.53
C GLU A 146 17.64 1.62 9.49
N SER A 147 16.57 1.65 8.69
CA SER A 147 16.37 2.67 7.66
C SER A 147 15.93 4.01 8.27
N VAL A 148 14.83 4.03 9.06
CA VAL A 148 14.31 5.24 9.69
C VAL A 148 13.93 4.94 11.15
N SER A 149 14.88 5.03 12.07
CA SER A 149 14.76 4.58 13.46
C SER A 149 13.65 5.26 14.28
N ALA A 150 13.27 6.48 13.91
CA ALA A 150 12.23 7.25 14.61
C ALA A 150 10.80 6.85 14.24
N LEU A 151 10.59 6.08 13.14
CA LEU A 151 9.27 5.66 12.70
C LEU A 151 8.76 4.46 13.49
N LYS A 152 7.49 4.53 13.88
CA LYS A 152 6.78 3.44 14.59
C LYS A 152 5.71 2.85 13.69
N LYS A 153 6.04 1.75 13.03
CA LYS A 153 5.09 1.02 12.17
C LYS A 153 4.40 -0.12 12.92
N THR A 154 3.26 -0.56 12.40
CA THR A 154 2.53 -1.70 12.97
C THR A 154 3.37 -2.97 12.86
N LYS A 155 3.67 -3.57 14.00
CA LYS A 155 4.52 -4.76 14.12
C LYS A 155 3.67 -6.00 14.31
N TYR A 156 3.84 -6.97 13.42
CA TYR A 156 3.23 -8.28 13.52
C TYR A 156 4.29 -9.32 13.88
N LYS A 157 3.98 -10.24 14.78
CA LYS A 157 4.92 -11.30 15.21
C LYS A 157 4.43 -12.66 14.74
N PHE A 158 5.18 -13.31 13.88
CA PHE A 158 4.89 -14.65 13.36
C PHE A 158 6.10 -15.55 13.56
N ASN A 159 5.91 -16.70 14.23
CA ASN A 159 6.95 -17.71 14.46
C ASN A 159 8.31 -17.13 14.93
N GLY A 160 8.26 -16.16 15.87
CA GLY A 160 9.45 -15.49 16.39
C GLY A 160 9.99 -14.32 15.52
N GLN A 161 9.57 -14.21 14.26
CA GLN A 161 9.92 -13.12 13.38
C GLN A 161 8.94 -11.95 13.54
N ALA A 162 9.44 -10.73 13.50
CA ALA A 162 8.63 -9.53 13.49
C ALA A 162 8.62 -8.94 12.09
N VAL A 163 7.44 -8.68 11.54
CA VAL A 163 7.29 -8.13 10.19
C VAL A 163 6.39 -6.91 10.17
N CYS A 164 6.56 -6.09 9.14
CA CYS A 164 5.67 -5.05 8.70
C CYS A 164 5.21 -5.36 7.28
N PHE A 165 3.98 -5.04 6.91
CA PHE A 165 3.51 -5.25 5.55
C PHE A 165 3.81 -4.03 4.68
N ALA A 166 4.20 -4.29 3.43
CA ALA A 166 4.36 -3.26 2.42
C ALA A 166 3.00 -2.65 2.04
N ASN A 167 3.01 -1.39 1.62
CA ASN A 167 1.83 -0.72 1.06
C ASN A 167 1.78 -0.84 -0.48
N LEU A 168 2.38 -1.93 -1.01
CA LEU A 168 2.27 -2.39 -2.37
C LEU A 168 1.62 -3.77 -2.40
N PHE A 169 0.66 -3.95 -3.30
CA PHE A 169 -0.08 -5.19 -3.47
C PHE A 169 -0.12 -5.54 -4.95
N ALA A 170 0.02 -6.82 -5.29
CA ALA A 170 -0.10 -7.28 -6.66
C ALA A 170 -1.39 -8.10 -6.85
N VAL A 171 -2.24 -7.66 -7.78
CA VAL A 171 -3.39 -8.42 -8.27
C VAL A 171 -2.98 -9.09 -9.56
N MET A 172 -2.72 -10.40 -9.50
CA MET A 172 -2.08 -11.14 -10.58
C MET A 172 -3.04 -11.56 -11.69
N ASN A 173 -4.32 -11.74 -11.33
CA ASN A 173 -5.39 -12.17 -12.23
C ASN A 173 -6.76 -11.81 -11.62
N PRO A 174 -7.89 -12.05 -12.33
CA PRO A 174 -9.23 -11.74 -11.82
C PRO A 174 -9.59 -12.39 -10.48
N GLN A 175 -9.04 -13.56 -10.15
CA GLN A 175 -9.32 -14.22 -8.86
C GLN A 175 -8.75 -13.42 -7.67
N GLY A 176 -7.69 -12.65 -7.90
CA GLY A 176 -7.09 -11.79 -6.87
C GLY A 176 -8.03 -10.70 -6.34
N ILE A 177 -9.09 -10.35 -7.07
CA ILE A 177 -10.13 -9.40 -6.61
C ILE A 177 -10.81 -9.91 -5.33
N LYS A 178 -10.99 -11.21 -5.16
CA LYS A 178 -11.57 -11.81 -3.96
C LYS A 178 -10.78 -11.47 -2.69
N ALA A 179 -9.47 -11.27 -2.80
CA ALA A 179 -8.65 -10.83 -1.68
C ALA A 179 -9.00 -9.39 -1.26
N ILE A 180 -9.26 -8.51 -2.23
CA ILE A 180 -9.68 -7.13 -1.96
C ILE A 180 -11.08 -7.11 -1.35
N GLU A 181 -12.01 -7.95 -1.84
CA GLU A 181 -13.35 -8.10 -1.27
C GLU A 181 -13.29 -8.54 0.20
N TYR A 182 -12.53 -9.60 0.48
CA TYR A 182 -12.31 -10.03 1.86
C TYR A 182 -11.69 -8.95 2.73
N TRP A 183 -10.76 -8.15 2.17
CA TRP A 183 -10.11 -7.07 2.90
C TRP A 183 -11.10 -5.97 3.32
N GLN A 184 -12.15 -5.71 2.55
CA GLN A 184 -13.21 -4.77 2.95
C GLN A 184 -13.87 -5.18 4.28
N ASP A 185 -14.09 -6.48 4.49
CA ASP A 185 -14.72 -6.99 5.70
C ASP A 185 -13.80 -6.91 6.94
N VAL A 186 -12.48 -6.86 6.73
CA VAL A 186 -11.49 -6.90 7.81
C VAL A 186 -10.72 -5.59 8.00
N GLU A 187 -10.91 -4.61 7.14
CA GLU A 187 -10.16 -3.36 7.06
C GLU A 187 -10.12 -2.60 8.40
N GLU A 188 -11.23 -2.53 9.12
CA GLU A 188 -11.29 -1.87 10.43
C GLU A 188 -10.43 -2.56 11.50
N SER A 189 -10.13 -3.84 11.32
CA SER A 189 -9.34 -4.66 12.25
C SER A 189 -7.83 -4.65 11.93
N ARG A 190 -7.40 -3.99 10.85
CA ARG A 190 -6.02 -4.06 10.31
C ARG A 190 -4.92 -3.70 11.33
N LYS A 191 -5.22 -2.80 12.27
CA LYS A 191 -4.28 -2.38 13.33
C LYS A 191 -4.32 -3.29 14.58
N ARG A 192 -5.15 -4.33 14.57
CA ARG A 192 -5.36 -5.24 15.71
C ARG A 192 -5.05 -6.68 15.28
N PRO A 193 -3.78 -7.13 15.39
CA PRO A 193 -3.36 -8.44 14.88
C PRO A 193 -4.22 -9.62 15.37
N ILE A 194 -4.60 -9.62 16.65
CA ILE A 194 -5.43 -10.68 17.22
C ILE A 194 -6.83 -10.71 16.60
N GLU A 195 -7.43 -9.55 16.32
CA GLU A 195 -8.75 -9.47 15.69
C GLU A 195 -8.71 -9.95 14.24
N LEU A 196 -7.64 -9.59 13.49
CA LEU A 196 -7.42 -10.10 12.13
C LEU A 196 -7.30 -11.63 12.14
N ILE A 197 -6.46 -12.18 13.02
CA ILE A 197 -6.24 -13.62 13.12
C ILE A 197 -7.51 -14.34 13.56
N ARG A 198 -8.30 -13.74 14.46
CA ARG A 198 -9.61 -14.28 14.86
C ARG A 198 -10.58 -14.40 13.70
N LYS A 199 -10.52 -13.46 12.75
CA LYS A 199 -11.33 -13.50 11.53
C LYS A 199 -10.91 -14.61 10.57
N ILE A 200 -9.69 -15.15 10.69
CA ILE A 200 -9.26 -16.35 9.96
C ILE A 200 -9.90 -17.58 10.61
N ASP A 201 -9.47 -17.96 11.80
CA ASP A 201 -10.05 -19.01 12.62
C ASP A 201 -9.57 -18.90 14.10
N TRP A 202 -10.29 -19.55 15.02
CA TRP A 202 -9.97 -19.48 16.46
C TRP A 202 -8.69 -20.24 16.84
N MET A 203 -8.34 -21.32 16.13
CA MET A 203 -7.11 -22.08 16.39
C MET A 203 -5.87 -21.28 16.02
N SER A 204 -5.97 -20.42 15.00
CA SER A 204 -4.89 -19.50 14.61
C SER A 204 -4.58 -18.49 15.72
N ILE A 205 -5.57 -18.08 16.55
CA ILE A 205 -5.31 -17.21 17.70
C ILE A 205 -4.39 -17.91 18.71
N LEU A 206 -4.66 -19.18 19.02
CA LEU A 206 -3.85 -19.93 19.96
C LEU A 206 -2.43 -20.09 19.43
N SER A 207 -2.28 -20.47 18.16
CA SER A 207 -0.98 -20.62 17.50
C SER A 207 -0.22 -19.29 17.45
N TYR A 208 -0.90 -18.17 17.20
CA TYR A 208 -0.31 -16.84 17.22
C TYR A 208 0.19 -16.44 18.61
N LYS A 209 -0.66 -16.63 19.66
CA LYS A 209 -0.28 -16.33 21.04
C LYS A 209 0.89 -17.19 21.54
N LEU A 210 1.00 -18.42 21.05
CA LEU A 210 2.13 -19.33 21.34
C LEU A 210 3.37 -19.03 20.47
N GLY A 211 3.31 -18.03 19.56
CA GLY A 211 4.41 -17.70 18.67
C GLY A 211 4.74 -18.78 17.63
N ARG A 212 3.77 -19.64 17.30
CA ARG A 212 3.94 -20.78 16.39
C ARG A 212 3.28 -20.59 15.02
N LEU A 213 2.50 -19.54 14.83
CA LEU A 213 1.84 -19.24 13.57
C LEU A 213 2.86 -18.60 12.61
N SER A 214 3.10 -19.20 11.45
CA SER A 214 3.96 -18.63 10.40
C SER A 214 3.17 -17.80 9.40
N LEU A 215 3.85 -16.90 8.66
CA LEU A 215 3.27 -16.13 7.55
C LEU A 215 2.68 -17.04 6.47
N HIS A 216 3.39 -18.12 6.13
CA HIS A 216 2.91 -19.10 5.15
C HIS A 216 1.61 -19.79 5.59
N GLN A 217 1.49 -20.16 6.87
CA GLN A 217 0.25 -20.74 7.40
C GLN A 217 -0.90 -19.73 7.36
N VAL A 218 -0.64 -18.45 7.64
CA VAL A 218 -1.63 -17.36 7.50
C VAL A 218 -2.08 -17.24 6.06
N ALA A 219 -1.14 -17.17 5.11
CA ALA A 219 -1.44 -17.06 3.69
C ALA A 219 -2.29 -18.24 3.18
N ASN A 220 -1.95 -19.47 3.56
CA ASN A 220 -2.70 -20.66 3.16
C ASN A 220 -4.14 -20.63 3.71
N LYS A 221 -4.32 -20.35 4.99
CA LYS A 221 -5.66 -20.28 5.61
C LYS A 221 -6.51 -19.14 5.02
N LEU A 222 -5.89 -18.00 4.73
CA LEU A 222 -6.57 -16.91 4.04
C LEU A 222 -6.96 -17.33 2.62
N SER A 223 -6.08 -18.03 1.89
CA SER A 223 -6.36 -18.55 0.56
C SER A 223 -7.58 -19.47 0.54
N GLU A 224 -7.66 -20.40 1.47
CA GLU A 224 -8.81 -21.29 1.62
C GLU A 224 -10.10 -20.50 1.92
N LYS A 225 -10.03 -19.54 2.83
CA LYS A 225 -11.19 -18.75 3.24
C LYS A 225 -11.70 -17.83 2.14
N VAL A 226 -10.79 -17.22 1.39
CA VAL A 226 -11.07 -16.26 0.32
C VAL A 226 -11.45 -16.95 -0.99
N GLY A 227 -10.99 -18.19 -1.19
CA GLY A 227 -11.15 -18.90 -2.46
C GLY A 227 -10.30 -18.30 -3.59
N ALA A 228 -9.12 -17.76 -3.22
CA ALA A 228 -8.10 -17.26 -4.12
C ALA A 228 -6.73 -17.52 -3.50
N LYS A 229 -5.70 -17.78 -4.32
CA LYS A 229 -4.35 -18.07 -3.83
C LYS A 229 -3.64 -16.78 -3.44
N LEU A 230 -3.53 -16.55 -2.12
CA LEU A 230 -2.76 -15.45 -1.54
C LEU A 230 -1.36 -15.91 -1.19
N VAL A 231 -0.38 -15.07 -1.49
CA VAL A 231 1.01 -15.30 -1.08
C VAL A 231 1.50 -14.06 -0.34
N ILE A 232 2.22 -14.28 0.74
CA ILE A 232 2.99 -13.24 1.44
C ILE A 232 4.44 -13.47 1.04
N GLU A 233 5.01 -12.49 0.35
CA GLU A 233 6.36 -12.54 -0.20
C GLU A 233 7.29 -11.64 0.61
N ASP A 234 8.48 -12.14 0.97
CA ASP A 234 9.46 -11.41 1.77
C ASP A 234 10.28 -10.45 0.90
N PHE A 235 10.38 -9.19 1.32
CA PHE A 235 11.20 -8.17 0.70
C PHE A 235 12.23 -7.60 1.67
N SER A 236 13.44 -7.30 1.16
CA SER A 236 14.53 -6.71 1.93
C SER A 236 14.63 -5.17 1.77
N VAL A 237 13.58 -4.52 1.23
CA VAL A 237 13.52 -3.08 0.95
C VAL A 237 12.54 -2.43 1.93
N PRO A 238 13.00 -1.84 3.04
CA PRO A 238 12.15 -1.29 4.09
C PRO A 238 11.28 -0.12 3.61
N GLU A 239 11.73 0.64 2.61
CA GLU A 239 11.02 1.78 2.03
C GLU A 239 9.63 1.41 1.50
N LEU A 240 9.41 0.16 1.10
CA LEU A 240 8.10 -0.34 0.65
C LEU A 240 7.03 -0.36 1.76
N ALA A 241 7.44 -0.25 3.03
CA ALA A 241 6.56 -0.19 4.20
C ALA A 241 6.65 1.15 4.96
N ILE A 242 7.41 2.12 4.43
CA ILE A 242 7.55 3.45 5.06
C ILE A 242 6.55 4.40 4.41
N ASP A 243 5.37 4.48 5.03
CA ASP A 243 4.29 5.39 4.67
C ASP A 243 4.18 6.57 5.66
N VAL A 244 3.49 7.63 5.24
CA VAL A 244 3.19 8.82 6.07
C VAL A 244 1.76 8.71 6.58
N ASP A 245 1.53 8.16 7.78
CA ASP A 245 0.19 7.92 8.33
C ASP A 245 -0.20 8.89 9.45
N SER A 246 0.78 9.56 10.06
CA SER A 246 0.60 10.46 11.21
C SER A 246 1.39 11.76 11.04
N ALA A 247 1.04 12.78 11.86
CA ALA A 247 1.84 14.01 11.94
C ALA A 247 3.29 13.72 12.34
N HIS A 248 3.51 12.77 13.25
CA HIS A 248 4.85 12.35 13.65
C HIS A 248 5.64 11.72 12.49
N ASP A 249 5.01 10.84 11.69
CA ASP A 249 5.68 10.26 10.51
C ASP A 249 6.07 11.37 9.52
N TYR A 250 5.18 12.36 9.34
CA TYR A 250 5.44 13.49 8.47
C TYR A 250 6.64 14.32 8.94
N GLU A 251 6.71 14.67 10.22
CA GLU A 251 7.83 15.42 10.81
C GLU A 251 9.15 14.64 10.69
N VAL A 252 9.15 13.35 11.04
CA VAL A 252 10.32 12.48 10.94
C VAL A 252 10.84 12.41 9.50
N LEU A 253 9.95 12.26 8.52
CA LEU A 253 10.36 12.16 7.12
C LEU A 253 10.75 13.51 6.51
N CYS A 254 10.19 14.62 7.00
CA CYS A 254 10.71 15.96 6.69
C CYS A 254 12.18 16.12 7.11
N ASP A 255 12.54 15.60 8.29
CA ASP A 255 13.91 15.67 8.80
C ASP A 255 14.85 14.67 8.11
N TYR A 256 14.37 13.46 7.85
CA TYR A 256 15.14 12.40 7.17
C TYR A 256 15.55 12.76 5.75
N LEU A 257 14.73 13.54 5.05
CA LEU A 257 14.97 13.92 3.66
C LEU A 257 15.74 15.24 3.51
N LYS A 258 16.11 15.93 4.59
CA LYS A 258 16.96 17.17 4.54
C LYS A 258 18.38 16.83 4.13
#